data_9dbd23cbf636879abddece4d59d50d09
#
_entry.id   9dbd23cbf636879abddece4d59d50d09
#
_cell.length_a   1.000
_cell.length_b   1.000
_cell.length_c   1.000
_cell.angle_alpha   90.00
_cell.angle_beta   90.00
_cell.angle_gamma   90.00
#
_symmetry.space_group_name_H-M   'P 1'
#
loop_
_entity.id
_entity.type
_entity.pdbx_description
1 polymer ?
#
loop_
_entity_poly.entity_id
_entity_poly.type
_entity_poly.pdbx_seq_one_letter_code
_entity_poly.pdbx_strand_id
1 'polypeptide(L)'
;MMGHTHALSGAAVWFAAVPVIGMVYMPLRLPDIAAGAIICAGAALLPDLDHPSATIAHTYGVLTELLSRAVNAVSGGHRHLTHSFFFVVLAAGITEGMAQLSPVAVQVFVALLIGIGLRGLAIGVPRRRVGSAVVNAMVNAGLLGGFALLHVEYRWIGFAVGLGCLVHLVGDCITTEGCPLLWPWSARISVPVIPRTGGRVERRLVTPLLLAAMAVLAYRAVLPQAAVAGAWLTRVTG
;
A
#
# COMPACT_ATOMS: atom_id res chain seq x y z
N MET A 1 -1.41 -11.38 -8.75
CA MET A 1 0.06 -11.47 -8.53
C MET A 1 0.36 -11.88 -7.09
N MET A 2 1.66 -12.09 -6.69
CA MET A 2 2.03 -12.36 -5.29
C MET A 2 1.90 -11.11 -4.43
N GLY A 3 1.56 -11.26 -3.14
CA GLY A 3 1.36 -10.12 -2.24
C GLY A 3 2.56 -9.16 -2.15
N HIS A 4 3.80 -9.66 -2.14
CA HIS A 4 4.97 -8.78 -2.14
C HIS A 4 5.13 -7.98 -3.45
N THR A 5 4.70 -8.54 -4.59
CA THR A 5 4.72 -7.82 -5.87
C THR A 5 3.70 -6.69 -5.86
N HIS A 6 2.49 -6.92 -5.31
CA HIS A 6 1.50 -5.87 -5.10
C HIS A 6 1.99 -4.77 -4.14
N ALA A 7 2.62 -5.15 -3.02
CA ALA A 7 3.17 -4.17 -2.09
C ALA A 7 4.27 -3.30 -2.72
N LEU A 8 5.19 -3.91 -3.49
CA LEU A 8 6.22 -3.19 -4.24
C LEU A 8 5.62 -2.24 -5.28
N SER A 9 4.59 -2.69 -6.02
CA SER A 9 3.91 -1.83 -7.00
C SER A 9 3.18 -0.67 -6.32
N GLY A 10 2.61 -0.89 -5.13
CA GLY A 10 2.01 0.16 -4.30
C GLY A 10 3.03 1.23 -3.90
N ALA A 11 4.19 0.84 -3.37
CA ALA A 11 5.25 1.79 -3.03
C ALA A 11 5.78 2.53 -4.28
N ALA A 12 5.98 1.81 -5.39
CA ALA A 12 6.48 2.41 -6.63
C ALA A 12 5.51 3.43 -7.22
N VAL A 13 4.21 3.13 -7.27
CA VAL A 13 3.20 4.06 -7.81
C VAL A 13 3.06 5.30 -6.93
N TRP A 14 3.22 5.17 -5.61
CA TRP A 14 3.25 6.32 -4.72
C TRP A 14 4.39 7.27 -5.07
N PHE A 15 5.62 6.76 -5.17
CA PHE A 15 6.76 7.61 -5.55
C PHE A 15 6.57 8.25 -6.93
N ALA A 16 5.95 7.56 -7.89
CA ALA A 16 5.61 8.13 -9.19
C ALA A 16 4.56 9.25 -9.09
N ALA A 17 3.63 9.16 -8.13
CA ALA A 17 2.56 10.12 -7.94
C ALA A 17 2.99 11.38 -7.15
N VAL A 18 4.08 11.32 -6.37
CA VAL A 18 4.56 12.44 -5.54
C VAL A 18 4.63 13.78 -6.31
N PRO A 19 5.23 13.88 -7.52
CA PRO A 19 5.26 15.14 -8.24
C PRO A 19 3.87 15.66 -8.61
N VAL A 20 2.96 14.76 -9.00
CA VAL A 20 1.60 15.11 -9.39
C VAL A 20 0.80 15.58 -8.19
N ILE A 21 0.89 14.87 -7.06
CA ILE A 21 0.24 15.27 -5.81
C ILE A 21 0.76 16.64 -5.36
N GLY A 22 2.08 16.86 -5.48
CA GLY A 22 2.71 18.15 -5.14
C GLY A 22 2.23 19.32 -5.99
N MET A 23 1.90 19.08 -7.25
CA MET A 23 1.40 20.11 -8.16
C MET A 23 -0.10 20.38 -8.01
N VAL A 24 -0.88 19.33 -7.81
CA VAL A 24 -2.37 19.41 -7.92
C VAL A 24 -3.04 19.58 -6.57
N TYR A 25 -2.45 19.05 -5.51
CA TYR A 25 -3.11 19.00 -4.21
C TYR A 25 -2.33 19.71 -3.11
N MET A 26 -1.12 19.23 -2.76
CA MET A 26 -0.26 19.83 -1.73
C MET A 26 1.18 19.35 -1.86
N PRO A 27 2.18 20.20 -1.59
CA PRO A 27 3.58 19.77 -1.51
C PRO A 27 3.76 18.73 -0.39
N LEU A 28 4.37 17.59 -0.71
CA LEU A 28 4.65 16.54 0.25
C LEU A 28 6.07 16.73 0.82
N ARG A 29 6.21 16.67 2.14
CA ARG A 29 7.50 16.67 2.83
C ARG A 29 8.09 15.25 2.83
N LEU A 30 9.38 15.12 3.12
CA LEU A 30 10.06 13.81 3.21
C LEU A 30 9.34 12.80 4.10
N PRO A 31 8.87 13.14 5.33
CA PRO A 31 8.11 12.22 6.15
C PRO A 31 6.79 11.76 5.51
N ASP A 32 6.11 12.68 4.80
CA ASP A 32 4.86 12.37 4.09
C ASP A 32 5.11 11.40 2.92
N ILE A 33 6.21 11.62 2.19
CA ILE A 33 6.64 10.74 1.08
C ILE A 33 6.95 9.33 1.61
N ALA A 34 7.70 9.24 2.72
CA ALA A 34 8.07 7.96 3.33
C ALA A 34 6.86 7.21 3.90
N ALA A 35 6.00 7.92 4.64
CA ALA A 35 4.78 7.36 5.20
C ALA A 35 3.85 6.86 4.09
N GLY A 36 3.65 7.67 3.05
CA GLY A 36 2.78 7.32 1.94
C GLY A 36 3.25 6.10 1.15
N ALA A 37 4.55 5.90 1.01
CA ALA A 37 5.09 4.71 0.35
C ALA A 37 4.72 3.42 1.11
N ILE A 38 4.84 3.42 2.44
CA ILE A 38 4.50 2.26 3.27
C ILE A 38 2.98 2.05 3.30
N ILE A 39 2.21 3.14 3.44
CA ILE A 39 0.75 3.10 3.47
C ILE A 39 0.19 2.61 2.13
N CYS A 40 0.68 3.13 1.01
CA CYS A 40 0.26 2.71 -0.31
C CYS A 40 0.64 1.24 -0.61
N ALA A 41 1.81 0.77 -0.12
CA ALA A 41 2.18 -0.64 -0.16
C ALA A 41 1.20 -1.52 0.63
N GLY A 42 0.77 -1.07 1.81
CA GLY A 42 -0.26 -1.74 2.60
C GLY A 42 -1.63 -1.74 1.92
N ALA A 43 -2.01 -0.60 1.36
CA ALA A 43 -3.26 -0.44 0.64
C ALA A 43 -3.34 -1.30 -0.64
N ALA A 44 -2.18 -1.53 -1.29
CA ALA A 44 -2.10 -2.46 -2.42
C ALA A 44 -2.37 -3.93 -2.05
N LEU A 45 -2.55 -4.24 -0.78
CA LEU A 45 -2.96 -5.59 -0.32
C LEU A 45 -4.41 -5.63 0.16
N LEU A 46 -5.10 -4.48 0.28
CA LEU A 46 -6.48 -4.43 0.77
C LEU A 46 -7.47 -5.22 -0.09
N PRO A 47 -7.42 -5.21 -1.44
CA PRO A 47 -8.33 -6.03 -2.23
C PRO A 47 -8.25 -7.52 -1.88
N ASP A 48 -7.07 -8.05 -1.58
CA ASP A 48 -6.85 -9.44 -1.17
C ASP A 48 -7.37 -9.77 0.24
N LEU A 49 -7.96 -8.82 0.95
CA LEU A 49 -8.59 -9.09 2.25
C LEU A 49 -9.80 -10.02 2.11
N ASP A 50 -10.36 -10.14 0.92
CA ASP A 50 -11.39 -11.12 0.59
C ASP A 50 -10.86 -12.56 0.44
N HIS A 51 -9.53 -12.75 0.56
CA HIS A 51 -8.89 -14.06 0.41
C HIS A 51 -8.37 -14.56 1.77
N PRO A 52 -9.06 -15.50 2.46
CA PRO A 52 -8.69 -15.94 3.80
C PRO A 52 -7.30 -16.58 3.93
N SER A 53 -6.69 -17.03 2.84
CA SER A 53 -5.31 -17.56 2.83
C SER A 53 -4.26 -16.54 2.41
N ALA A 54 -4.64 -15.31 2.06
CA ALA A 54 -3.70 -14.26 1.69
C ALA A 54 -2.84 -13.79 2.88
N THR A 55 -1.69 -13.18 2.57
CA THR A 55 -0.77 -12.65 3.59
C THR A 55 -1.43 -11.64 4.52
N ILE A 56 -2.30 -10.79 3.96
CA ILE A 56 -3.04 -9.77 4.72
C ILE A 56 -3.96 -10.39 5.77
N ALA A 57 -4.67 -11.47 5.44
CA ALA A 57 -5.57 -12.17 6.36
C ALA A 57 -4.87 -12.68 7.64
N HIS A 58 -3.56 -12.90 7.58
CA HIS A 58 -2.77 -13.41 8.70
C HIS A 58 -1.83 -12.36 9.32
N THR A 59 -1.97 -11.08 9.01
CA THR A 59 -1.06 -10.04 9.49
C THR A 59 -1.19 -9.82 11.00
N TYR A 60 -2.40 -9.71 11.50
CA TYR A 60 -2.71 -9.46 12.91
C TYR A 60 -3.46 -10.62 13.57
N GLY A 61 -3.21 -11.86 13.12
CA GLY A 61 -3.79 -13.09 13.69
C GLY A 61 -5.31 -13.14 13.55
N VAL A 62 -6.00 -13.53 14.62
CA VAL A 62 -7.45 -13.76 14.63
C VAL A 62 -8.24 -12.54 14.14
N LEU A 63 -7.80 -11.32 14.46
CA LEU A 63 -8.49 -10.10 14.03
C LEU A 63 -8.60 -10.01 12.51
N THR A 64 -7.48 -10.13 11.81
CA THR A 64 -7.48 -10.05 10.34
C THR A 64 -8.05 -11.31 9.68
N GLU A 65 -7.98 -12.46 10.33
CA GLU A 65 -8.62 -13.69 9.85
C GLU A 65 -10.16 -13.60 9.88
N LEU A 66 -10.72 -13.08 10.97
CA LEU A 66 -12.18 -12.85 11.06
C LEU A 66 -12.63 -11.78 10.09
N LEU A 67 -11.88 -10.66 9.98
CA LEU A 67 -12.16 -9.60 9.02
C LEU A 67 -12.12 -10.12 7.58
N SER A 68 -11.11 -10.93 7.24
CA SER A 68 -11.01 -11.54 5.91
C SER A 68 -12.20 -12.44 5.57
N ARG A 69 -12.65 -13.26 6.52
CA ARG A 69 -13.84 -14.09 6.33
C ARG A 69 -15.10 -13.25 6.13
N ALA A 70 -15.26 -12.19 6.92
CA ALA A 70 -16.40 -11.27 6.79
C ALA A 70 -16.38 -10.55 5.42
N VAL A 71 -15.22 -10.03 5.01
CA VAL A 71 -15.05 -9.37 3.70
C VAL A 71 -15.30 -10.36 2.57
N ASN A 72 -14.79 -11.60 2.65
CA ASN A 72 -15.05 -12.64 1.66
C ASN A 72 -16.54 -12.93 1.51
N ALA A 73 -17.27 -13.05 2.62
CA ALA A 73 -18.70 -13.30 2.60
C ALA A 73 -19.50 -12.14 1.97
N VAL A 74 -19.16 -10.89 2.33
CA VAL A 74 -19.84 -9.68 1.80
C VAL A 74 -19.47 -9.40 0.34
N SER A 75 -18.22 -9.67 -0.05
CA SER A 75 -17.75 -9.42 -1.43
C SER A 75 -18.29 -10.43 -2.45
N GLY A 76 -18.86 -11.54 -1.99
CA GLY A 76 -19.29 -12.64 -2.86
C GLY A 76 -18.17 -13.60 -3.24
N GLY A 77 -17.07 -13.60 -2.47
CA GLY A 77 -15.89 -14.43 -2.69
C GLY A 77 -14.68 -13.65 -3.23
N HIS A 78 -13.58 -14.37 -3.45
CA HIS A 78 -12.35 -13.78 -3.96
C HIS A 78 -12.50 -13.28 -5.41
N ARG A 79 -11.95 -12.08 -5.67
CA ARG A 79 -12.01 -11.39 -6.96
C ARG A 79 -13.43 -11.09 -7.44
N HIS A 80 -14.23 -10.51 -6.53
CA HIS A 80 -15.54 -9.93 -6.83
C HIS A 80 -15.53 -8.42 -6.48
N LEU A 81 -16.36 -7.98 -5.53
CA LEU A 81 -16.50 -6.57 -5.14
C LEU A 81 -15.15 -5.88 -4.85
N THR A 82 -14.30 -6.52 -4.05
CA THR A 82 -13.00 -5.96 -3.63
C THR A 82 -12.02 -5.72 -4.78
N HIS A 83 -12.19 -6.41 -5.90
CA HIS A 83 -11.37 -6.28 -7.10
C HIS A 83 -12.05 -5.45 -8.20
N SER A 84 -12.77 -4.41 -7.80
CA SER A 84 -13.50 -3.51 -8.71
C SER A 84 -13.12 -2.05 -8.50
N PHE A 85 -13.38 -1.21 -9.51
CA PHE A 85 -13.25 0.25 -9.37
C PHE A 85 -14.15 0.81 -8.28
N PHE A 86 -15.31 0.20 -8.04
CA PHE A 86 -16.20 0.60 -6.95
C PHE A 86 -15.50 0.48 -5.60
N PHE A 87 -14.78 -0.63 -5.35
CA PHE A 87 -14.02 -0.81 -4.12
C PHE A 87 -12.89 0.23 -3.97
N VAL A 88 -12.18 0.55 -5.05
CA VAL A 88 -11.13 1.58 -5.04
C VAL A 88 -11.68 2.92 -4.55
N VAL A 89 -12.80 3.36 -5.15
CA VAL A 89 -13.45 4.63 -4.78
C VAL A 89 -13.99 4.58 -3.35
N LEU A 90 -14.61 3.48 -2.98
CA LEU A 90 -15.16 3.28 -1.62
C LEU A 90 -14.05 3.30 -0.56
N ALA A 91 -12.96 2.55 -0.76
CA ALA A 91 -11.84 2.50 0.17
C ALA A 91 -11.16 3.87 0.31
N ALA A 92 -10.92 4.57 -0.80
CA ALA A 92 -10.35 5.92 -0.79
C ALA A 92 -11.27 6.91 -0.07
N GLY A 93 -12.59 6.89 -0.39
CA GLY A 93 -13.57 7.80 0.21
C GLY A 93 -13.79 7.56 1.70
N ILE A 94 -13.89 6.30 2.13
CA ILE A 94 -13.99 5.97 3.57
C ILE A 94 -12.74 6.44 4.31
N THR A 95 -11.56 6.22 3.73
CA THR A 95 -10.30 6.62 4.36
C THR A 95 -10.19 8.14 4.47
N GLU A 96 -10.56 8.86 3.43
CA GLU A 96 -10.61 10.33 3.44
C GLU A 96 -11.62 10.84 4.48
N GLY A 97 -12.79 10.25 4.54
CA GLY A 97 -13.80 10.58 5.56
C GLY A 97 -13.30 10.32 6.99
N MET A 98 -12.59 9.20 7.23
CA MET A 98 -11.97 8.95 8.53
C MET A 98 -10.93 10.02 8.88
N ALA A 99 -10.12 10.46 7.93
CA ALA A 99 -9.11 11.48 8.15
C ALA A 99 -9.72 12.84 8.54
N GLN A 100 -10.90 13.15 8.02
CA GLN A 100 -11.61 14.40 8.33
C GLN A 100 -12.41 14.33 9.64
N LEU A 101 -12.99 13.17 9.95
CA LEU A 101 -13.93 13.02 11.06
C LEU A 101 -13.27 12.57 12.37
N SER A 102 -12.20 11.81 12.33
CA SER A 102 -11.60 11.20 13.52
C SER A 102 -10.10 10.99 13.40
N PRO A 103 -9.28 11.84 14.05
CA PRO A 103 -7.83 11.64 14.11
C PRO A 103 -7.43 10.27 14.68
N VAL A 104 -8.21 9.73 15.61
CA VAL A 104 -7.93 8.40 16.20
C VAL A 104 -8.21 7.31 15.19
N ALA A 105 -9.34 7.37 14.47
CA ALA A 105 -9.69 6.36 13.48
C ALA A 105 -8.66 6.29 12.35
N VAL A 106 -8.21 7.44 11.84
CA VAL A 106 -7.17 7.46 10.80
C VAL A 106 -5.84 6.92 11.31
N GLN A 107 -5.43 7.22 12.54
CA GLN A 107 -4.19 6.69 13.12
C GLN A 107 -4.24 5.17 13.30
N VAL A 108 -5.38 4.63 13.77
CA VAL A 108 -5.58 3.16 13.87
C VAL A 108 -5.50 2.53 12.48
N PHE A 109 -6.16 3.12 11.49
CA PHE A 109 -6.12 2.60 10.12
C PHE A 109 -4.72 2.69 9.50
N VAL A 110 -4.00 3.78 9.72
CA VAL A 110 -2.59 3.94 9.32
C VAL A 110 -1.72 2.88 9.96
N ALA A 111 -1.87 2.62 11.27
CA ALA A 111 -1.13 1.56 11.96
C ALA A 111 -1.38 0.19 11.34
N LEU A 112 -2.64 -0.11 10.95
CA LEU A 112 -2.97 -1.34 10.24
C LEU A 112 -2.27 -1.41 8.88
N LEU A 113 -2.33 -0.34 8.09
CA LEU A 113 -1.70 -0.29 6.76
C LEU A 113 -0.18 -0.36 6.82
N ILE A 114 0.46 0.28 7.80
CA ILE A 114 1.92 0.17 8.03
C ILE A 114 2.30 -1.30 8.25
N GLY A 115 1.64 -1.99 9.17
CA GLY A 115 1.97 -3.39 9.47
C GLY A 115 1.72 -4.32 8.28
N ILE A 116 0.65 -4.09 7.51
CA ILE A 116 0.35 -4.83 6.27
C ILE A 116 1.42 -4.53 5.22
N GLY A 117 1.77 -3.25 5.03
CA GLY A 117 2.76 -2.80 4.05
C GLY A 117 4.15 -3.34 4.35
N LEU A 118 4.62 -3.23 5.60
CA LEU A 118 5.90 -3.78 6.03
C LEU A 118 5.98 -5.28 5.77
N ARG A 119 4.91 -6.00 6.11
CA ARG A 119 4.84 -7.44 5.87
C ARG A 119 4.84 -7.77 4.37
N GLY A 120 4.12 -7.03 3.57
CA GLY A 120 4.10 -7.17 2.11
C GLY A 120 5.45 -6.92 1.48
N LEU A 121 6.19 -5.92 1.98
CA LEU A 121 7.54 -5.59 1.54
C LEU A 121 8.62 -6.51 2.13
N ALA A 122 8.23 -7.53 2.91
CA ALA A 122 9.12 -8.44 3.64
C ALA A 122 10.07 -7.71 4.63
N ILE A 123 9.63 -6.56 5.16
CA ILE A 123 10.33 -5.81 6.18
C ILE A 123 9.84 -6.30 7.56
N GLY A 124 10.77 -6.72 8.42
CA GLY A 124 10.48 -7.22 9.77
C GLY A 124 10.89 -8.67 9.98
N VAL A 125 10.45 -9.22 11.13
CA VAL A 125 10.83 -10.58 11.55
C VAL A 125 9.80 -11.60 11.04
N PRO A 126 10.24 -12.68 10.35
CA PRO A 126 9.34 -13.72 9.88
C PRO A 126 8.54 -14.36 11.02
N ARG A 127 7.25 -14.58 10.81
CA ARG A 127 6.29 -15.06 11.81
C ARG A 127 6.66 -16.41 12.49
N ARG A 128 7.54 -17.18 11.89
CA ARG A 128 8.02 -18.47 12.44
C ARG A 128 9.00 -18.33 13.60
N ARG A 129 9.54 -17.12 13.85
CA ARG A 129 10.48 -16.88 14.97
C ARG A 129 9.72 -16.48 16.23
N VAL A 130 10.15 -17.02 17.37
CA VAL A 130 9.63 -16.63 18.69
C VAL A 130 9.83 -15.12 18.87
N GLY A 131 8.81 -14.44 19.40
CA GLY A 131 8.85 -12.98 19.61
C GLY A 131 8.62 -12.12 18.37
N SER A 132 8.45 -12.71 17.18
CA SER A 132 8.26 -11.94 15.92
C SER A 132 7.06 -10.99 15.98
N ALA A 133 5.98 -11.36 16.65
CA ALA A 133 4.79 -10.51 16.78
C ALA A 133 5.12 -9.25 17.58
N VAL A 134 5.87 -9.39 18.68
CA VAL A 134 6.29 -8.26 19.54
C VAL A 134 7.22 -7.34 18.78
N VAL A 135 8.25 -7.87 18.14
CA VAL A 135 9.20 -7.05 17.35
C VAL A 135 8.50 -6.31 16.22
N ASN A 136 7.64 -6.97 15.46
CA ASN A 136 6.91 -6.33 14.38
C ASN A 136 5.91 -5.28 14.90
N ALA A 137 5.28 -5.51 16.07
CA ALA A 137 4.44 -4.51 16.72
C ALA A 137 5.26 -3.30 17.19
N MET A 138 6.45 -3.51 17.74
CA MET A 138 7.36 -2.42 18.15
C MET A 138 7.83 -1.60 16.96
N VAL A 139 8.18 -2.25 15.83
CA VAL A 139 8.56 -1.55 14.60
C VAL A 139 7.39 -0.71 14.07
N ASN A 140 6.19 -1.27 14.04
CA ASN A 140 4.98 -0.54 13.64
C ASN A 140 4.70 0.66 14.55
N ALA A 141 4.72 0.45 15.86
CA ALA A 141 4.51 1.52 16.84
C ALA A 141 5.61 2.60 16.76
N GLY A 142 6.87 2.19 16.56
CA GLY A 142 7.99 3.11 16.35
C GLY A 142 7.83 3.98 15.11
N LEU A 143 7.40 3.40 14.00
CA LEU A 143 7.10 4.17 12.77
C LEU A 143 5.93 5.12 12.97
N LEU A 144 4.84 4.65 13.57
CA LEU A 144 3.68 5.50 13.86
C LEU A 144 4.05 6.66 14.77
N GLY A 145 4.81 6.40 15.85
CA GLY A 145 5.33 7.41 16.75
C GLY A 145 6.29 8.38 16.05
N GLY A 146 7.19 7.88 15.22
CA GLY A 146 8.09 8.69 14.40
C GLY A 146 7.33 9.61 13.44
N PHE A 147 6.30 9.12 12.76
CA PHE A 147 5.46 9.94 11.90
C PHE A 147 4.68 10.99 12.68
N ALA A 148 4.20 10.67 13.89
CA ALA A 148 3.57 11.65 14.78
C ALA A 148 4.55 12.74 15.22
N LEU A 149 5.77 12.39 15.63
CA LEU A 149 6.83 13.35 16.01
C LEU A 149 7.25 14.24 14.84
N LEU A 150 7.23 13.71 13.61
CA LEU A 150 7.54 14.45 12.39
C LEU A 150 6.32 15.21 11.83
N HIS A 151 5.21 15.23 12.57
CA HIS A 151 3.97 15.90 12.20
C HIS A 151 3.49 15.52 10.79
N VAL A 152 3.44 14.20 10.50
CA VAL A 152 2.87 13.69 9.25
C VAL A 152 1.37 13.99 9.24
N GLU A 153 0.95 14.75 8.24
CA GLU A 153 -0.45 15.05 7.99
C GLU A 153 -1.03 14.05 6.99
N TYR A 154 -2.07 13.32 7.40
CA TYR A 154 -2.68 12.27 6.56
C TYR A 154 -3.75 12.79 5.59
N ARG A 155 -3.67 14.07 5.18
CA ARG A 155 -4.62 14.68 4.24
C ARG A 155 -4.61 14.04 2.85
N TRP A 156 -3.52 13.39 2.50
CA TRP A 156 -3.30 12.67 1.24
C TRP A 156 -3.65 11.18 1.32
N ILE A 157 -4.16 10.70 2.47
CA ILE A 157 -4.30 9.25 2.70
C ILE A 157 -5.31 8.59 1.77
N GLY A 158 -6.39 9.28 1.42
CA GLY A 158 -7.36 8.79 0.43
C GLY A 158 -6.71 8.51 -0.91
N PHE A 159 -5.78 9.38 -1.37
CA PHE A 159 -5.00 9.14 -2.57
C PHE A 159 -4.09 7.91 -2.46
N ALA A 160 -3.37 7.77 -1.34
CA ALA A 160 -2.48 6.63 -1.13
C ALA A 160 -3.26 5.30 -1.12
N VAL A 161 -4.42 5.26 -0.48
CA VAL A 161 -5.26 4.07 -0.45
C VAL A 161 -5.87 3.77 -1.81
N GLY A 162 -6.40 4.79 -2.48
CA GLY A 162 -6.94 4.64 -3.84
C GLY A 162 -5.90 4.15 -4.84
N LEU A 163 -4.70 4.75 -4.84
CA LEU A 163 -3.58 4.33 -5.70
C LEU A 163 -3.13 2.89 -5.40
N GLY A 164 -3.01 2.53 -4.12
CA GLY A 164 -2.65 1.19 -3.72
C GLY A 164 -3.65 0.15 -4.21
N CYS A 165 -4.94 0.36 -3.95
CA CYS A 165 -5.99 -0.52 -4.45
C CYS A 165 -6.03 -0.57 -5.98
N LEU A 166 -5.87 0.58 -6.66
CA LEU A 166 -5.88 0.65 -8.11
C LEU A 166 -4.73 -0.15 -8.74
N VAL A 167 -3.50 0.03 -8.23
CA VAL A 167 -2.34 -0.70 -8.79
C VAL A 167 -2.42 -2.20 -8.50
N HIS A 168 -3.07 -2.62 -7.42
CA HIS A 168 -3.40 -4.02 -7.19
C HIS A 168 -4.28 -4.57 -8.33
N LEU A 169 -5.37 -3.88 -8.66
CA LEU A 169 -6.27 -4.28 -9.74
C LEU A 169 -5.53 -4.38 -11.08
N VAL A 170 -4.71 -3.37 -11.40
CA VAL A 170 -3.87 -3.39 -12.61
C VAL A 170 -2.95 -4.62 -12.61
N GLY A 171 -2.30 -4.89 -11.46
CA GLY A 171 -1.45 -6.04 -11.29
C GLY A 171 -2.17 -7.37 -11.51
N ASP A 172 -3.41 -7.49 -11.08
CA ASP A 172 -4.20 -8.70 -11.28
C ASP A 172 -4.79 -8.79 -12.69
N CYS A 173 -5.09 -7.65 -13.33
CA CYS A 173 -5.50 -7.64 -14.74
C CYS A 173 -4.41 -8.12 -15.69
N ILE A 174 -3.12 -7.99 -15.35
CA ILE A 174 -2.02 -8.52 -16.16
C ILE A 174 -1.71 -10.01 -15.88
N THR A 175 -2.53 -10.68 -15.07
CA THR A 175 -2.50 -12.14 -14.87
C THR A 175 -3.58 -12.83 -15.69
N THR A 176 -3.44 -14.15 -15.86
CA THR A 176 -4.41 -14.98 -16.60
C THR A 176 -5.80 -14.99 -15.97
N GLU A 177 -5.93 -14.76 -14.68
CA GLU A 177 -7.22 -14.79 -13.99
C GLU A 177 -8.02 -13.48 -14.13
N GLY A 178 -7.33 -12.34 -14.30
CA GLY A 178 -7.96 -11.03 -14.47
C GLY A 178 -8.79 -10.55 -13.28
N CYS A 179 -9.48 -9.42 -13.46
CA CYS A 179 -10.35 -8.77 -12.48
C CYS A 179 -11.70 -8.36 -13.05
N PRO A 180 -12.79 -8.43 -12.27
CA PRO A 180 -14.11 -7.90 -12.62
C PRO A 180 -14.16 -6.40 -12.30
N LEU A 181 -13.41 -5.57 -13.04
CA LEU A 181 -13.24 -4.13 -12.75
C LEU A 181 -14.57 -3.37 -12.63
N LEU A 182 -15.58 -3.80 -13.39
CA LEU A 182 -16.90 -3.15 -13.46
C LEU A 182 -17.97 -3.90 -12.64
N TRP A 183 -17.60 -4.48 -11.50
CA TRP A 183 -18.59 -5.09 -10.62
C TRP A 183 -19.83 -4.17 -10.47
N PRO A 184 -21.09 -4.66 -10.50
CA PRO A 184 -21.51 -6.07 -10.35
C PRO A 184 -21.46 -6.93 -11.62
N TRP A 185 -21.02 -6.41 -12.78
CA TRP A 185 -20.82 -7.25 -13.95
C TRP A 185 -19.66 -8.22 -13.72
N SER A 186 -19.91 -9.48 -14.07
CA SER A 186 -18.94 -10.57 -13.87
C SER A 186 -17.85 -10.66 -14.94
N ALA A 187 -17.90 -9.80 -15.97
CA ALA A 187 -16.91 -9.77 -17.03
C ALA A 187 -15.51 -9.43 -16.48
N ARG A 188 -14.53 -10.32 -16.70
CA ARG A 188 -13.16 -10.15 -16.24
C ARG A 188 -12.30 -9.57 -17.35
N ILE A 189 -11.52 -8.55 -17.00
CA ILE A 189 -10.50 -7.97 -17.87
C ILE A 189 -9.18 -8.66 -17.54
N SER A 190 -8.56 -9.30 -18.54
CA SER A 190 -7.28 -9.98 -18.42
C SER A 190 -6.40 -9.71 -19.64
N VAL A 191 -5.16 -9.29 -19.39
CA VAL A 191 -4.08 -9.19 -20.38
C VAL A 191 -2.93 -10.05 -19.86
N PRO A 192 -2.84 -11.35 -20.23
CA PRO A 192 -2.03 -12.35 -19.51
C PRO A 192 -0.52 -12.21 -19.78
N VAL A 193 0.09 -11.13 -19.28
CA VAL A 193 1.55 -10.91 -19.30
C VAL A 193 2.23 -11.84 -18.28
N ILE A 194 1.55 -12.10 -17.15
CA ILE A 194 2.02 -13.01 -16.10
C ILE A 194 1.19 -14.29 -16.15
N PRO A 195 1.71 -15.37 -16.77
CA PRO A 195 0.92 -16.60 -16.98
C PRO A 195 0.56 -17.33 -15.70
N ARG A 196 1.35 -17.16 -14.62
CA ARG A 196 1.15 -17.84 -13.35
C ARG A 196 1.64 -16.98 -12.19
N THR A 197 0.76 -16.77 -11.20
CA THR A 197 1.12 -16.15 -9.91
C THR A 197 2.25 -16.92 -9.24
N GLY A 198 3.30 -16.22 -8.81
CA GLY A 198 4.51 -16.83 -8.26
C GLY A 198 5.37 -17.59 -9.28
N GLY A 199 5.09 -17.46 -10.57
CA GLY A 199 5.84 -18.08 -11.65
C GLY A 199 7.22 -17.45 -11.90
N ARG A 200 7.95 -18.02 -12.86
CA ARG A 200 9.31 -17.53 -13.21
C ARG A 200 9.31 -16.10 -13.73
N VAL A 201 8.30 -15.73 -14.52
CA VAL A 201 8.16 -14.37 -15.08
C VAL A 201 8.00 -13.35 -13.95
N GLU A 202 7.10 -13.61 -13.01
CA GLU A 202 6.89 -12.70 -11.89
C GLU A 202 8.13 -12.56 -11.01
N ARG A 203 8.77 -13.69 -10.64
CA ARG A 203 9.92 -13.68 -9.72
C ARG A 203 11.21 -13.14 -10.35
N ARG A 204 11.48 -13.43 -11.64
CA ARG A 204 12.76 -13.13 -12.28
C ARG A 204 12.75 -11.88 -13.16
N LEU A 205 11.58 -11.41 -13.56
CA LEU A 205 11.43 -10.20 -14.39
C LEU A 205 10.64 -9.12 -13.65
N VAL A 206 9.39 -9.39 -13.30
CA VAL A 206 8.49 -8.35 -12.76
C VAL A 206 8.99 -7.82 -11.41
N THR A 207 9.32 -8.70 -10.46
CA THR A 207 9.80 -8.28 -9.13
C THR A 207 11.10 -7.48 -9.18
N PRO A 208 12.17 -7.90 -9.89
CA PRO A 208 13.40 -7.10 -10.02
C PRO A 208 13.17 -5.76 -10.74
N LEU A 209 12.36 -5.73 -11.80
CA LEU A 209 12.02 -4.50 -12.50
C LEU A 209 11.23 -3.52 -11.61
N LEU A 210 10.29 -4.02 -10.81
CA LEU A 210 9.57 -3.18 -9.85
C LEU A 210 10.49 -2.65 -8.76
N LEU A 211 11.44 -3.44 -8.25
CA LEU A 211 12.45 -2.99 -7.29
C LEU A 211 13.32 -1.88 -7.88
N ALA A 212 13.81 -2.07 -9.10
CA ALA A 212 14.62 -1.05 -9.79
C ALA A 212 13.80 0.22 -10.06
N ALA A 213 12.57 0.08 -10.56
CA ALA A 213 11.67 1.20 -10.78
C ALA A 213 11.36 1.95 -9.48
N MET A 214 11.05 1.23 -8.41
CA MET A 214 10.80 1.82 -7.09
C MET A 214 12.02 2.62 -6.59
N ALA A 215 13.25 2.08 -6.73
CA ALA A 215 14.47 2.78 -6.32
C ALA A 215 14.69 4.07 -7.12
N VAL A 216 14.51 4.03 -8.44
CA VAL A 216 14.62 5.21 -9.31
C VAL A 216 13.56 6.25 -8.98
N LEU A 217 12.30 5.81 -8.82
CA LEU A 217 11.19 6.71 -8.50
C LEU A 217 11.33 7.32 -7.10
N ALA A 218 11.78 6.55 -6.12
CA ALA A 218 12.09 7.04 -4.78
C ALA A 218 13.20 8.10 -4.81
N TYR A 219 14.29 7.85 -5.53
CA TYR A 219 15.36 8.81 -5.72
C TYR A 219 14.84 10.12 -6.32
N ARG A 220 14.03 10.04 -7.39
CA ARG A 220 13.44 11.22 -8.05
C ARG A 220 12.44 11.98 -7.18
N ALA A 221 11.70 11.27 -6.32
CA ALA A 221 10.75 11.89 -5.40
C ALA A 221 11.44 12.62 -4.22
N VAL A 222 12.58 12.08 -3.75
CA VAL A 222 13.29 12.56 -2.56
C VAL A 222 14.32 13.65 -2.90
N LEU A 223 14.98 13.55 -4.05
CA LEU A 223 16.07 14.45 -4.45
C LEU A 223 15.72 15.96 -4.38
N PRO A 224 14.57 16.43 -4.87
CA PRO A 224 14.21 17.84 -4.79
C PRO A 224 14.07 18.32 -3.34
N GLN A 225 13.55 17.50 -2.46
CA GLN A 225 13.35 17.80 -1.03
C GLN A 225 14.70 17.88 -0.29
N ALA A 226 15.63 16.98 -0.60
CA ALA A 226 16.97 17.00 -0.04
C ALA A 226 17.77 18.25 -0.47
N ALA A 227 17.62 18.69 -1.73
CA ALA A 227 18.25 19.90 -2.23
C ALA A 227 17.75 21.16 -1.51
N VAL A 228 16.43 21.26 -1.25
CA VAL A 228 15.84 22.37 -0.49
C VAL A 228 16.34 22.37 0.96
N ALA A 229 16.40 21.22 1.61
CA ALA A 229 16.92 21.09 2.98
C ALA A 229 18.41 21.46 3.06
N GLY A 230 19.22 21.03 2.10
CA GLY A 230 20.65 21.40 2.01
C GLY A 230 20.86 22.90 1.83
N ALA A 231 20.11 23.54 0.93
CA ALA A 231 20.18 24.99 0.72
C ALA A 231 19.73 25.81 1.94
N TRP A 232 18.80 25.28 2.74
CA TRP A 232 18.40 25.91 4.00
C TRP A 232 19.52 25.85 5.05
N LEU A 233 20.14 24.66 5.21
CA LEU A 233 21.25 24.48 6.15
C LEU A 233 22.43 25.42 5.84
N THR A 234 22.82 25.58 4.58
CA THR A 234 23.91 26.48 4.19
C THR A 234 23.59 27.94 4.48
N ARG A 235 22.32 28.35 4.47
CA ARG A 235 21.89 29.71 4.83
C ARG A 235 21.89 30.00 6.33
N VAL A 236 21.74 28.95 7.15
CA VAL A 236 21.63 29.10 8.60
C VAL A 236 22.98 28.95 9.30
N THR A 237 23.94 28.26 8.64
CA THR A 237 25.27 27.98 9.19
C THR A 237 26.39 28.86 8.61
N GLY A 238 26.13 29.63 7.58
CA GLY A 238 27.06 30.63 6.98
C GLY A 238 26.64 32.03 7.34
#